data_705a226a50a5bce2792ee40d0d94ab21
#
_entry.id   705a226a50a5bce2792ee40d0d94ab21
#
_cell.length_a   1.000
_cell.length_b   1.000
_cell.length_c   1.000
_cell.angle_alpha   90.00
_cell.angle_beta   90.00
_cell.angle_gamma   90.00
#
_symmetry.space_group_name_H-M   'P 1'
#
loop_
_entity.id
_entity.type
_entity.pdbx_description
1 polymer ?
#
loop_
_entity_poly.entity_id
_entity_poly.type
_entity_poly.pdbx_seq_one_letter_code
_entity_poly.pdbx_strand_id
1 'polypeptide(L)'
;MVKKIPTIIVLLLSLLSYSSYSQLQTLSGKKLNSEDLDKYIKKQMDSLAMPGLSFALINNGKVVYHRSLGVTSEETKLKVNDQSIFEAASMSKTVFAYFVLRMVDKKLLDLDTPLYRYLPYADIEKDERYKLITARMVLSHTTGFPNWRYFDKRDENLYKYGELYLKVTPGTEFAYSGEGYRYLSLVIAHLNGLSIQTLDPLFQKEVAVPLHMKHAWFSGNNYISNHKITGHVNGMVSKKSWPTSFPEQDSTWFDAAGGLHTEALDFSAFLIGLMKGKGISKSLVNEMFKEQVALDKKSPHYLVNGDTGWGLGIAIRPVSFGTIYEHGGNNGDFQSGFKINRANQNGYVFFTNCDKGAAFNNKIAELLIN
;
A
#
# COMPACT_ATOMS: atom_id res chain seq x y z
N MET A 1 -44.13 -71.38 -0.42
CA MET A 1 -43.72 -70.13 0.24
C MET A 1 -42.57 -69.51 -0.53
N VAL A 2 -42.84 -68.51 -1.36
CA VAL A 2 -41.82 -67.85 -2.15
C VAL A 2 -41.49 -66.52 -1.44
N LYS A 3 -40.27 -66.36 -0.92
CA LYS A 3 -39.79 -65.11 -0.29
C LYS A 3 -39.50 -64.07 -1.37
N LYS A 4 -40.23 -62.94 -1.35
CA LYS A 4 -39.95 -61.78 -2.16
C LYS A 4 -38.76 -61.02 -1.55
N ILE A 5 -37.72 -60.80 -2.35
CA ILE A 5 -36.56 -59.93 -2.03
C ILE A 5 -36.94 -58.50 -2.46
N PRO A 6 -36.83 -57.49 -1.60
CA PRO A 6 -37.08 -56.12 -2.01
C PRO A 6 -35.90 -55.56 -2.81
N THR A 7 -36.19 -55.05 -4.00
CA THR A 7 -35.23 -54.35 -4.85
C THR A 7 -34.96 -52.96 -4.24
N ILE A 8 -33.78 -52.74 -3.69
CA ILE A 8 -33.30 -51.45 -3.23
C ILE A 8 -32.84 -50.68 -4.47
N ILE A 9 -33.57 -49.65 -4.86
CA ILE A 9 -33.16 -48.67 -5.88
C ILE A 9 -32.22 -47.69 -5.18
N VAL A 10 -30.92 -47.83 -5.45
CA VAL A 10 -29.90 -46.86 -5.04
C VAL A 10 -29.94 -45.70 -6.04
N LEU A 11 -30.54 -44.58 -5.63
CA LEU A 11 -30.49 -43.34 -6.37
C LEU A 11 -29.07 -42.71 -6.21
N LEU A 12 -28.22 -42.91 -7.21
CA LEU A 12 -26.95 -42.19 -7.32
C LEU A 12 -27.25 -40.73 -7.67
N LEU A 13 -27.34 -39.87 -6.66
CA LEU A 13 -27.25 -38.43 -6.83
C LEU A 13 -25.80 -38.09 -7.21
N SER A 14 -25.54 -37.96 -8.51
CA SER A 14 -24.32 -37.32 -9.02
C SER A 14 -24.32 -35.85 -8.58
N LEU A 15 -23.67 -35.55 -7.48
CA LEU A 15 -23.29 -34.18 -7.12
C LEU A 15 -22.30 -33.66 -8.19
N LEU A 16 -22.85 -33.12 -9.27
CA LEU A 16 -22.10 -32.25 -10.16
C LEU A 16 -21.67 -31.03 -9.32
N SER A 17 -20.45 -31.10 -8.79
CA SER A 17 -19.77 -29.93 -8.25
C SER A 17 -19.54 -28.96 -9.39
N TYR A 18 -20.54 -28.13 -9.65
CA TYR A 18 -20.32 -26.92 -10.43
C TYR A 18 -19.32 -26.09 -9.61
N SER A 19 -18.04 -26.16 -9.99
CA SER A 19 -17.10 -25.12 -9.63
C SER A 19 -17.71 -23.81 -10.15
N SER A 20 -18.39 -23.11 -9.27
CA SER A 20 -18.85 -21.75 -9.53
C SER A 20 -17.59 -20.92 -9.69
N TYR A 21 -17.05 -20.84 -10.91
CA TYR A 21 -16.08 -19.81 -11.23
C TYR A 21 -16.76 -18.48 -10.91
N SER A 22 -16.37 -17.86 -9.82
CA SER A 22 -16.91 -16.56 -9.47
C SER A 22 -16.59 -15.63 -10.64
N GLN A 23 -17.65 -15.17 -11.32
CA GLN A 23 -17.51 -14.28 -12.46
C GLN A 23 -16.76 -13.05 -12.01
N LEU A 24 -15.62 -12.74 -12.63
CA LEU A 24 -14.85 -11.54 -12.30
C LEU A 24 -15.67 -10.28 -12.59
N GLN A 25 -15.43 -9.24 -11.83
CA GLN A 25 -16.07 -7.94 -12.01
C GLN A 25 -15.03 -6.83 -11.96
N THR A 26 -15.24 -5.79 -12.74
CA THR A 26 -14.53 -4.51 -12.63
C THR A 26 -14.87 -3.83 -11.30
N LEU A 27 -14.22 -2.72 -10.97
CA LEU A 27 -14.56 -1.94 -9.76
C LEU A 27 -15.97 -1.34 -9.83
N SER A 28 -16.46 -1.08 -11.04
CA SER A 28 -17.85 -0.64 -11.28
C SER A 28 -18.90 -1.78 -11.23
N GLY A 29 -18.45 -3.04 -11.13
CA GLY A 29 -19.35 -4.22 -11.10
C GLY A 29 -19.68 -4.80 -12.47
N LYS A 30 -19.08 -4.32 -13.56
CA LYS A 30 -19.26 -4.93 -14.90
C LYS A 30 -18.60 -6.31 -14.92
N LYS A 31 -19.22 -7.25 -15.60
CA LYS A 31 -18.69 -8.61 -15.78
C LYS A 31 -17.39 -8.61 -16.58
N LEU A 32 -16.43 -9.41 -16.15
CA LEU A 32 -15.13 -9.55 -16.77
C LEU A 32 -14.80 -11.05 -16.92
N ASN A 33 -14.20 -11.42 -18.05
CA ASN A 33 -13.71 -12.78 -18.28
C ASN A 33 -12.26 -12.90 -17.80
N SER A 34 -11.92 -14.00 -17.13
CA SER A 34 -10.55 -14.23 -16.62
C SER A 34 -9.52 -14.39 -17.74
N GLU A 35 -9.88 -15.05 -18.84
CA GLU A 35 -8.98 -15.22 -19.99
C GLU A 35 -8.70 -13.89 -20.71
N ASP A 36 -9.71 -13.01 -20.79
CA ASP A 36 -9.54 -11.68 -21.38
C ASP A 36 -8.65 -10.81 -20.48
N LEU A 37 -8.79 -10.94 -19.17
CA LEU A 37 -7.90 -10.26 -18.21
C LEU A 37 -6.46 -10.79 -18.32
N ASP A 38 -6.26 -12.11 -18.42
CA ASP A 38 -4.95 -12.74 -18.65
C ASP A 38 -4.29 -12.20 -19.92
N LYS A 39 -5.02 -12.19 -21.03
CA LYS A 39 -4.54 -11.66 -22.32
C LYS A 39 -4.20 -10.16 -22.24
N TYR A 40 -5.06 -9.39 -21.56
CA TYR A 40 -4.85 -7.96 -21.40
C TYR A 40 -3.60 -7.66 -20.56
N ILE A 41 -3.46 -8.28 -19.40
CA ILE A 41 -2.30 -8.12 -18.51
C ILE A 41 -1.02 -8.48 -19.27
N LYS A 42 -0.98 -9.66 -19.94
CA LYS A 42 0.18 -10.09 -20.71
C LYS A 42 0.53 -9.09 -21.80
N LYS A 43 -0.44 -8.61 -22.59
CA LYS A 43 -0.23 -7.59 -23.61
C LYS A 43 0.38 -6.30 -23.02
N GLN A 44 -0.08 -5.84 -21.83
CA GLN A 44 0.47 -4.65 -21.21
C GLN A 44 1.90 -4.88 -20.70
N MET A 45 2.18 -6.04 -20.09
CA MET A 45 3.54 -6.41 -19.66
C MET A 45 4.50 -6.42 -20.86
N ASP A 46 4.10 -7.08 -21.95
CA ASP A 46 4.93 -7.16 -23.18
C ASP A 46 5.17 -5.75 -23.78
N SER A 47 4.12 -4.93 -23.88
CA SER A 47 4.22 -3.58 -24.47
C SER A 47 5.05 -2.59 -23.65
N LEU A 48 5.11 -2.79 -22.34
CA LEU A 48 5.87 -1.96 -21.39
C LEU A 48 7.23 -2.58 -21.02
N ALA A 49 7.57 -3.74 -21.58
CA ALA A 49 8.77 -4.51 -21.26
C ALA A 49 8.93 -4.71 -19.73
N MET A 50 7.84 -5.12 -19.06
CA MET A 50 7.83 -5.38 -17.62
C MET A 50 8.39 -6.77 -17.32
N PRO A 51 9.48 -6.88 -16.54
CA PRO A 51 10.09 -8.18 -16.24
C PRO A 51 9.19 -9.08 -15.39
N GLY A 52 8.61 -8.53 -14.33
CA GLY A 52 7.81 -9.29 -13.36
C GLY A 52 6.62 -8.51 -12.80
N LEU A 53 5.58 -9.25 -12.44
CA LEU A 53 4.33 -8.74 -11.92
C LEU A 53 3.75 -9.70 -10.88
N SER A 54 3.25 -9.15 -9.76
CA SER A 54 2.28 -9.77 -8.88
C SER A 54 1.00 -8.95 -8.92
N PHE A 55 -0.14 -9.56 -9.24
CA PHE A 55 -1.41 -8.86 -9.43
C PHE A 55 -2.57 -9.61 -8.77
N ALA A 56 -3.47 -8.92 -8.09
CA ALA A 56 -4.70 -9.49 -7.55
C ALA A 56 -5.91 -8.59 -7.79
N LEU A 57 -7.07 -9.23 -8.08
CA LEU A 57 -8.37 -8.59 -8.18
C LEU A 57 -9.24 -9.06 -7.01
N ILE A 58 -9.90 -8.10 -6.37
CA ILE A 58 -10.80 -8.30 -5.24
C ILE A 58 -12.21 -7.98 -5.69
N ASN A 59 -13.15 -8.91 -5.49
CA ASN A 59 -14.59 -8.64 -5.65
C ASN A 59 -15.34 -9.08 -4.40
N ASN A 60 -16.28 -8.24 -3.95
CA ASN A 60 -17.10 -8.50 -2.77
C ASN A 60 -16.28 -8.92 -1.53
N GLY A 61 -15.11 -8.27 -1.35
CA GLY A 61 -14.22 -8.52 -0.22
C GLY A 61 -13.57 -9.91 -0.22
N LYS A 62 -13.31 -10.49 -1.41
CA LYS A 62 -12.58 -11.74 -1.63
C LYS A 62 -11.63 -11.60 -2.81
N VAL A 63 -10.45 -12.19 -2.74
CA VAL A 63 -9.57 -12.34 -3.90
C VAL A 63 -10.24 -13.33 -4.86
N VAL A 64 -10.55 -12.88 -6.08
CA VAL A 64 -11.21 -13.68 -7.12
C VAL A 64 -10.27 -14.01 -8.29
N TYR A 65 -9.14 -13.31 -8.37
CA TYR A 65 -8.13 -13.54 -9.41
C TYR A 65 -6.77 -13.12 -8.86
N HIS A 66 -5.76 -13.94 -9.12
CA HIS A 66 -4.37 -13.67 -8.76
C HIS A 66 -3.44 -14.22 -9.83
N ARG A 67 -2.36 -13.49 -10.11
CA ARG A 67 -1.27 -13.92 -11.01
C ARG A 67 0.09 -13.43 -10.54
N SER A 68 1.04 -14.35 -10.58
CA SER A 68 2.47 -14.11 -10.45
C SER A 68 3.11 -14.39 -11.82
N LEU A 69 3.57 -13.35 -12.53
CA LEU A 69 3.96 -13.41 -13.94
C LEU A 69 5.37 -12.89 -14.17
N GLY A 70 6.02 -13.39 -15.24
CA GLY A 70 7.33 -12.91 -15.67
C GLY A 70 8.49 -13.50 -14.87
N VAL A 71 9.54 -12.70 -14.67
CA VAL A 71 10.81 -13.15 -14.08
C VAL A 71 11.24 -12.30 -12.89
N THR A 72 11.94 -12.92 -11.96
CA THR A 72 12.48 -12.25 -10.76
C THR A 72 13.67 -11.35 -11.11
N SER A 73 14.39 -11.69 -12.18
CA SER A 73 15.49 -10.92 -12.73
C SER A 73 15.66 -11.25 -14.23
N GLU A 74 15.96 -10.25 -15.03
CA GLU A 74 16.30 -10.42 -16.45
C GLU A 74 17.62 -11.18 -16.66
N GLU A 75 18.51 -11.19 -15.66
CA GLU A 75 19.76 -11.95 -15.70
C GLU A 75 19.53 -13.44 -15.43
N THR A 76 18.81 -13.77 -14.35
CA THR A 76 18.62 -15.17 -13.92
C THR A 76 17.47 -15.89 -14.62
N LYS A 77 16.48 -15.14 -15.15
CA LYS A 77 15.26 -15.64 -15.77
C LYS A 77 14.42 -16.58 -14.87
N LEU A 78 14.66 -16.57 -13.57
CA LEU A 78 13.83 -17.30 -12.61
C LEU A 78 12.41 -16.74 -12.60
N LYS A 79 11.40 -17.61 -12.50
CA LYS A 79 9.99 -17.18 -12.56
C LYS A 79 9.55 -16.51 -11.27
N VAL A 80 8.77 -15.44 -11.41
CA VAL A 80 7.98 -14.88 -10.30
C VAL A 80 6.97 -15.92 -9.83
N ASN A 81 6.81 -16.06 -8.54
CA ASN A 81 5.84 -16.94 -7.89
C ASN A 81 5.24 -16.26 -6.65
N ASP A 82 4.34 -16.96 -5.94
CA ASP A 82 3.60 -16.41 -4.79
C ASP A 82 4.47 -16.17 -3.53
N GLN A 83 5.74 -16.57 -3.56
CA GLN A 83 6.73 -16.29 -2.51
C GLN A 83 7.66 -15.14 -2.88
N SER A 84 7.56 -14.64 -4.11
CA SER A 84 8.39 -13.52 -4.60
C SER A 84 8.00 -12.23 -3.90
N ILE A 85 8.96 -11.59 -3.25
CA ILE A 85 8.76 -10.36 -2.48
C ILE A 85 9.15 -9.14 -3.29
N PHE A 86 8.25 -8.16 -3.31
CA PHE A 86 8.39 -6.86 -3.96
C PHE A 86 8.48 -5.74 -2.92
N GLU A 87 8.96 -4.57 -3.34
CA GLU A 87 8.84 -3.34 -2.57
C GLU A 87 7.48 -2.68 -2.82
N ALA A 88 6.72 -2.42 -1.76
CA ALA A 88 5.46 -1.69 -1.84
C ALA A 88 5.64 -0.19 -2.05
N ALA A 89 6.86 0.29 -1.84
CA ALA A 89 7.17 1.72 -1.90
C ALA A 89 6.14 2.54 -1.10
N SER A 90 5.62 3.63 -1.65
CA SER A 90 4.70 4.52 -0.91
C SER A 90 3.35 3.92 -0.53
N MET A 91 2.96 2.74 -1.04
CA MET A 91 1.80 2.01 -0.47
C MET A 91 2.01 1.62 0.99
N SER A 92 3.26 1.58 1.46
CA SER A 92 3.66 1.48 2.88
C SER A 92 2.90 2.46 3.77
N LYS A 93 2.67 3.68 3.27
CA LYS A 93 2.00 4.75 4.01
C LYS A 93 0.56 4.41 4.40
N THR A 94 -0.18 3.74 3.53
CA THR A 94 -1.56 3.31 3.83
C THR A 94 -1.58 2.22 4.90
N VAL A 95 -0.64 1.28 4.84
CA VAL A 95 -0.51 0.22 5.85
C VAL A 95 -0.06 0.80 7.19
N PHE A 96 0.91 1.73 7.16
CA PHE A 96 1.35 2.42 8.36
C PHE A 96 0.24 3.31 8.97
N ALA A 97 -0.56 3.98 8.15
CA ALA A 97 -1.71 4.75 8.63
C ALA A 97 -2.70 3.85 9.41
N TYR A 98 -2.99 2.66 8.89
CA TYR A 98 -3.79 1.68 9.62
C TYR A 98 -3.12 1.26 10.93
N PHE A 99 -1.80 1.04 10.95
CA PHE A 99 -1.04 0.73 12.17
C PHE A 99 -1.14 1.87 13.21
N VAL A 100 -1.03 3.12 12.77
CA VAL A 100 -1.25 4.29 13.64
C VAL A 100 -2.67 4.28 14.21
N LEU A 101 -3.70 4.00 13.41
CA LEU A 101 -5.08 3.93 13.89
C LEU A 101 -5.29 2.78 14.91
N ARG A 102 -4.52 1.69 14.82
CA ARG A 102 -4.48 0.67 15.90
C ARG A 102 -3.96 1.24 17.22
N MET A 103 -2.95 2.13 17.17
CA MET A 103 -2.43 2.80 18.38
C MET A 103 -3.44 3.81 18.93
N VAL A 104 -4.16 4.49 18.05
CA VAL A 104 -5.26 5.40 18.46
C VAL A 104 -6.39 4.63 19.12
N ASP A 105 -6.83 3.51 18.56
CA ASP A 105 -7.90 2.67 19.11
C ASP A 105 -7.54 2.11 20.50
N LYS A 106 -6.25 1.87 20.74
CA LYS A 106 -5.68 1.49 22.05
C LYS A 106 -5.48 2.67 23.01
N LYS A 107 -5.80 3.91 22.60
CA LYS A 107 -5.61 5.15 23.38
C LYS A 107 -4.13 5.43 23.74
N LEU A 108 -3.20 4.91 22.97
CA LEU A 108 -1.76 5.20 23.11
C LEU A 108 -1.36 6.50 22.41
N LEU A 109 -2.12 6.87 21.37
CA LEU A 109 -1.94 8.08 20.60
C LEU A 109 -3.30 8.73 20.34
N ASP A 110 -3.35 10.04 20.34
CA ASP A 110 -4.49 10.83 19.85
C ASP A 110 -4.12 11.50 18.54
N LEU A 111 -5.05 11.48 17.56
CA LEU A 111 -4.80 12.00 16.21
C LEU A 111 -4.51 13.51 16.20
N ASP A 112 -5.04 14.26 17.15
CA ASP A 112 -5.04 15.71 17.17
C ASP A 112 -4.13 16.31 18.26
N THR A 113 -3.56 15.46 19.12
CA THR A 113 -2.53 15.89 20.06
C THR A 113 -1.21 16.14 19.32
N PRO A 114 -0.59 17.33 19.52
CA PRO A 114 0.71 17.63 18.91
C PRO A 114 1.78 16.59 19.26
N LEU A 115 2.48 16.09 18.22
CA LEU A 115 3.45 14.99 18.35
C LEU A 115 4.61 15.30 19.26
N TYR A 116 5.05 16.56 19.35
CA TYR A 116 6.15 16.97 20.25
C TYR A 116 5.86 16.69 21.73
N ARG A 117 4.58 16.57 22.11
CA ARG A 117 4.18 16.22 23.49
C ARG A 117 4.47 14.76 23.81
N TYR A 118 4.53 13.90 22.80
CA TYR A 118 4.93 12.51 22.96
C TYR A 118 6.44 12.36 22.80
N LEU A 119 7.02 12.97 21.75
CA LEU A 119 8.45 12.93 21.46
C LEU A 119 8.88 14.24 20.76
N PRO A 120 9.65 15.12 21.41
CA PRO A 120 10.29 16.24 20.73
C PRO A 120 11.14 15.76 19.55
N TYR A 121 11.19 16.53 18.46
CA TYR A 121 11.93 16.16 17.26
C TYR A 121 13.12 17.10 17.06
N ALA A 122 14.30 16.65 17.49
CA ALA A 122 15.53 17.44 17.47
C ALA A 122 15.92 17.98 16.08
N ASP A 123 15.59 17.22 15.01
CA ASP A 123 15.90 17.59 13.63
C ASP A 123 15.26 18.92 13.17
N ILE A 124 14.19 19.39 13.86
CA ILE A 124 13.41 20.59 13.51
C ILE A 124 13.13 21.50 14.71
N GLU A 125 13.73 21.25 15.87
CA GLU A 125 13.42 21.97 17.11
C GLU A 125 13.61 23.50 17.02
N LYS A 126 14.41 24.00 16.07
CA LYS A 126 14.65 25.42 15.84
C LYS A 126 13.44 26.14 15.20
N ASP A 127 12.53 25.43 14.57
CA ASP A 127 11.33 25.98 13.98
C ASP A 127 10.11 25.66 14.85
N GLU A 128 9.73 26.59 15.72
CA GLU A 128 8.62 26.42 16.68
C GLU A 128 7.30 25.95 16.05
N ARG A 129 7.12 26.16 14.74
CA ARG A 129 5.91 25.71 14.02
C ARG A 129 5.76 24.19 14.06
N TYR A 130 6.85 23.40 14.21
CA TYR A 130 6.74 21.95 14.29
C TYR A 130 5.89 21.46 15.47
N LYS A 131 5.74 22.30 16.50
CA LYS A 131 4.90 22.01 17.66
C LYS A 131 3.40 21.97 17.35
N LEU A 132 2.99 22.39 16.15
CA LEU A 132 1.62 22.25 15.66
C LEU A 132 1.34 20.89 15.06
N ILE A 133 2.38 20.13 14.66
CA ILE A 133 2.24 18.91 13.90
C ILE A 133 1.57 17.82 14.73
N THR A 134 0.50 17.25 14.18
CA THR A 134 -0.26 16.14 14.78
C THR A 134 -0.16 14.87 13.92
N ALA A 135 -0.57 13.72 14.44
CA ALA A 135 -0.63 12.48 13.68
C ALA A 135 -1.59 12.61 12.48
N ARG A 136 -2.72 13.30 12.64
CA ARG A 136 -3.65 13.61 11.55
C ARG A 136 -2.95 14.35 10.42
N MET A 137 -2.19 15.38 10.73
CA MET A 137 -1.44 16.15 9.73
C MET A 137 -0.39 15.32 9.01
N VAL A 138 0.27 14.38 9.70
CA VAL A 138 1.19 13.45 9.05
C VAL A 138 0.45 12.58 8.05
N LEU A 139 -0.62 11.91 8.49
CA LEU A 139 -1.37 10.96 7.66
C LEU A 139 -2.12 11.62 6.49
N SER A 140 -2.47 12.91 6.62
CA SER A 140 -3.10 13.70 5.56
C SER A 140 -2.13 14.54 4.73
N HIS A 141 -0.81 14.41 4.98
CA HIS A 141 0.22 15.19 4.28
C HIS A 141 0.05 16.71 4.40
N THR A 142 -0.30 17.19 5.58
CA THR A 142 -0.42 18.64 5.87
C THR A 142 0.59 19.12 6.92
N THR A 143 1.68 18.41 7.12
CA THR A 143 2.74 18.81 8.07
C THR A 143 3.54 20.02 7.58
N GLY A 144 3.59 20.26 6.28
CA GLY A 144 4.49 21.26 5.68
C GLY A 144 5.93 20.77 5.49
N PHE A 145 6.28 19.56 5.92
CA PHE A 145 7.61 18.99 5.67
C PHE A 145 7.84 18.72 4.17
N PRO A 146 9.13 18.70 3.69
CA PRO A 146 9.48 18.17 2.38
C PRO A 146 9.11 16.68 2.28
N ASN A 147 9.08 16.14 1.06
CA ASN A 147 8.99 14.69 0.93
C ASN A 147 10.23 14.04 1.52
N TRP A 148 11.41 14.46 1.07
CA TRP A 148 12.68 14.00 1.60
C TRP A 148 13.68 15.16 1.67
N ARG A 149 14.26 15.43 2.86
CA ARG A 149 15.22 16.52 3.10
C ARG A 149 16.48 16.44 2.24
N TYR A 150 16.83 15.26 1.74
CA TYR A 150 18.02 15.03 0.91
C TYR A 150 17.76 15.14 -0.59
N PHE A 151 16.51 15.02 -1.04
CA PHE A 151 16.16 14.93 -2.45
C PHE A 151 15.24 16.05 -2.93
N ASP A 152 14.42 16.61 -2.05
CA ASP A 152 13.54 17.72 -2.41
C ASP A 152 14.36 18.99 -2.68
N LYS A 153 13.88 19.75 -3.67
CA LYS A 153 14.42 21.07 -3.94
C LYS A 153 14.16 21.98 -2.74
N ARG A 154 15.21 22.61 -2.20
CA ARG A 154 15.18 23.54 -1.08
C ARG A 154 15.74 24.91 -1.48
N ASP A 155 15.44 25.91 -0.71
CA ASP A 155 16.16 27.21 -0.78
C ASP A 155 17.51 27.07 -0.05
N GLU A 156 18.59 27.02 -0.82
CA GLU A 156 19.96 26.81 -0.30
C GLU A 156 20.50 28.02 0.48
N ASN A 157 19.85 29.19 0.36
CA ASN A 157 20.17 30.36 1.17
C ASN A 157 19.61 30.26 2.59
N LEU A 158 18.54 29.47 2.77
CA LEU A 158 17.85 29.30 4.05
C LEU A 158 18.20 27.99 4.75
N TYR A 159 18.40 26.89 4.00
CA TYR A 159 18.51 25.52 4.55
C TYR A 159 19.73 24.79 3.99
N LYS A 160 20.49 24.16 4.87
CA LYS A 160 21.62 23.31 4.49
C LYS A 160 21.16 21.96 3.92
N TYR A 161 22.05 21.29 3.19
CA TYR A 161 21.81 19.91 2.74
C TYR A 161 21.55 18.98 3.94
N GLY A 162 20.45 18.22 3.89
CA GLY A 162 20.05 17.31 4.96
C GLY A 162 19.38 17.97 6.17
N GLU A 163 19.24 19.30 6.20
CA GLU A 163 18.48 20.00 7.23
C GLU A 163 16.97 19.82 6.98
N LEU A 164 16.22 19.49 8.03
CA LEU A 164 14.76 19.42 7.95
C LEU A 164 14.16 20.83 8.08
N TYR A 165 13.13 21.12 7.29
CA TYR A 165 12.49 22.44 7.25
C TYR A 165 11.00 22.32 6.97
N LEU A 166 10.25 23.38 7.19
CA LEU A 166 8.83 23.51 6.85
C LEU A 166 8.67 24.40 5.63
N LYS A 167 8.08 23.86 4.56
CA LYS A 167 7.72 24.59 3.33
C LYS A 167 6.56 25.55 3.58
N VAL A 168 5.59 25.12 4.39
CA VAL A 168 4.37 25.85 4.74
C VAL A 168 4.05 25.64 6.22
N THR A 169 3.13 26.45 6.75
CA THR A 169 2.65 26.27 8.13
C THR A 169 1.87 24.96 8.24
N PRO A 170 2.14 24.10 9.26
CA PRO A 170 1.39 22.88 9.46
C PRO A 170 -0.11 23.09 9.48
N GLY A 171 -0.84 22.23 8.78
CA GLY A 171 -2.32 22.27 8.69
C GLY A 171 -2.89 23.15 7.58
N THR A 172 -2.09 23.93 6.84
CA THR A 172 -2.61 24.90 5.87
C THR A 172 -2.76 24.34 4.45
N GLU A 173 -1.87 23.44 4.03
CA GLU A 173 -1.81 22.97 2.64
C GLU A 173 -1.42 21.49 2.59
N PHE A 174 -1.81 20.84 1.48
CA PHE A 174 -1.30 19.50 1.16
C PHE A 174 0.15 19.60 0.67
N ALA A 175 1.05 18.93 1.37
CA ALA A 175 2.46 18.77 1.01
C ALA A 175 2.88 17.32 1.25
N TYR A 176 2.90 16.50 0.19
CA TYR A 176 3.26 15.09 0.30
C TYR A 176 4.62 14.91 0.99
N SER A 177 4.68 14.12 2.06
CA SER A 177 5.86 14.04 2.92
C SER A 177 6.14 12.62 3.43
N GLY A 178 7.33 12.11 3.16
CA GLY A 178 7.90 10.93 3.83
C GLY A 178 8.50 11.28 5.19
N GLU A 179 9.04 12.49 5.34
CA GLU A 179 9.61 12.99 6.62
C GLU A 179 8.59 12.98 7.76
N GLY A 180 7.35 13.35 7.48
CA GLY A 180 6.28 13.26 8.47
C GLY A 180 6.05 11.82 8.95
N TYR A 181 6.02 10.85 8.03
CA TYR A 181 5.88 9.43 8.35
C TYR A 181 7.05 8.89 9.17
N ARG A 182 8.29 9.34 8.86
CA ARG A 182 9.46 9.04 9.70
C ARG A 182 9.26 9.57 11.12
N TYR A 183 8.91 10.84 11.29
CA TYR A 183 8.67 11.40 12.63
C TYR A 183 7.59 10.63 13.39
N LEU A 184 6.45 10.34 12.75
CA LEU A 184 5.38 9.59 13.40
C LEU A 184 5.79 8.16 13.76
N SER A 185 6.64 7.49 12.96
CA SER A 185 7.15 6.17 13.28
C SER A 185 8.08 6.18 14.51
N LEU A 186 8.88 7.22 14.68
CA LEU A 186 9.66 7.43 15.90
C LEU A 186 8.78 7.66 17.13
N VAL A 187 7.69 8.43 16.99
CA VAL A 187 6.71 8.62 18.07
C VAL A 187 6.05 7.29 18.46
N ILE A 188 5.60 6.48 17.48
CA ILE A 188 5.00 5.16 17.75
C ILE A 188 6.01 4.24 18.45
N ALA A 189 7.26 4.21 18.00
CA ALA A 189 8.32 3.42 18.64
C ALA A 189 8.52 3.86 20.09
N HIS A 190 8.68 5.16 20.34
CA HIS A 190 8.85 5.73 21.69
C HIS A 190 7.70 5.38 22.63
N LEU A 191 6.45 5.55 22.19
CA LEU A 191 5.25 5.23 22.99
C LEU A 191 5.17 3.75 23.41
N ASN A 192 5.86 2.88 22.67
CA ASN A 192 5.90 1.43 22.96
C ASN A 192 7.23 0.97 23.58
N GLY A 193 8.13 1.89 23.97
CA GLY A 193 9.45 1.55 24.51
C GLY A 193 10.37 0.85 23.51
N LEU A 194 10.20 1.12 22.22
CA LEU A 194 10.94 0.53 21.11
C LEU A 194 11.79 1.57 20.39
N SER A 195 12.67 1.11 19.52
CA SER A 195 13.37 1.92 18.53
C SER A 195 12.83 1.69 17.12
N ILE A 196 13.28 2.50 16.16
CA ILE A 196 12.90 2.33 14.74
C ILE A 196 13.37 0.97 14.17
N GLN A 197 14.42 0.37 14.71
CA GLN A 197 14.94 -0.94 14.31
C GLN A 197 14.17 -2.10 14.95
N THR A 198 13.43 -1.85 16.04
CA THR A 198 12.70 -2.88 16.79
C THR A 198 11.17 -2.74 16.68
N LEU A 199 10.68 -1.87 15.78
CA LEU A 199 9.25 -1.57 15.64
C LEU A 199 8.48 -2.65 14.85
N ASP A 200 9.13 -3.39 13.95
CA ASP A 200 8.47 -4.34 13.07
C ASP A 200 7.73 -5.48 13.83
N PRO A 201 8.26 -6.08 14.90
CA PRO A 201 7.50 -7.05 15.69
C PRO A 201 6.17 -6.53 16.24
N LEU A 202 6.08 -5.23 16.57
CA LEU A 202 4.82 -4.61 16.98
C LEU A 202 3.85 -4.51 15.79
N PHE A 203 4.33 -4.13 14.62
CA PHE A 203 3.55 -4.14 13.38
C PHE A 203 3.04 -5.56 13.07
N GLN A 204 3.87 -6.59 13.18
CA GLN A 204 3.45 -7.97 12.99
C GLN A 204 2.29 -8.33 13.93
N LYS A 205 2.43 -8.04 15.21
CA LYS A 205 1.40 -8.32 16.24
C LYS A 205 0.10 -7.57 15.99
N GLU A 206 0.17 -6.30 15.63
CA GLU A 206 -0.99 -5.42 15.58
C GLU A 206 -1.69 -5.37 14.21
N VAL A 207 -0.97 -5.69 13.14
CA VAL A 207 -1.47 -5.53 11.76
C VAL A 207 -1.31 -6.82 10.96
N ALA A 208 -0.08 -7.27 10.72
CA ALA A 208 0.17 -8.33 9.76
C ALA A 208 -0.52 -9.65 10.14
N VAL A 209 -0.29 -10.14 11.36
CA VAL A 209 -0.89 -11.41 11.83
C VAL A 209 -2.42 -11.33 11.90
N PRO A 210 -3.05 -10.30 12.52
CA PRO A 210 -4.51 -10.19 12.55
C PRO A 210 -5.17 -10.09 11.17
N LEU A 211 -4.48 -9.51 10.18
CA LEU A 211 -4.99 -9.37 8.82
C LEU A 211 -4.53 -10.51 7.88
N HIS A 212 -3.82 -11.51 8.42
CA HIS A 212 -3.31 -12.68 7.67
C HIS A 212 -2.31 -12.32 6.57
N MET A 213 -1.53 -11.27 6.74
CA MET A 213 -0.40 -10.93 5.89
C MET A 213 0.82 -11.75 6.31
N LYS A 214 1.11 -12.82 5.59
CA LYS A 214 2.19 -13.76 5.96
C LYS A 214 3.58 -13.27 5.52
N HIS A 215 3.61 -12.49 4.45
CA HIS A 215 4.82 -12.02 3.78
C HIS A 215 4.84 -10.49 3.70
N ALA A 216 4.72 -9.83 4.85
CA ALA A 216 4.68 -8.36 4.92
C ALA A 216 5.54 -7.83 6.07
N TRP A 217 6.63 -7.13 5.76
CA TRP A 217 7.56 -6.57 6.75
C TRP A 217 8.07 -5.21 6.29
N PHE A 218 8.28 -4.32 7.25
CA PHE A 218 8.93 -3.03 7.02
C PHE A 218 10.45 -3.09 7.19
N SER A 219 10.95 -4.03 7.99
CA SER A 219 12.38 -4.24 8.23
C SER A 219 12.87 -5.52 7.57
N GLY A 220 14.14 -5.54 7.16
CA GLY A 220 14.80 -6.70 6.58
C GLY A 220 14.85 -7.90 7.53
N ASN A 221 14.68 -9.07 6.97
CA ASN A 221 14.75 -10.35 7.67
C ASN A 221 15.20 -11.46 6.71
N ASN A 222 15.43 -12.67 7.25
CA ASN A 222 15.88 -13.81 6.46
C ASN A 222 14.92 -14.19 5.33
N TYR A 223 13.60 -14.00 5.52
CA TYR A 223 12.64 -14.31 4.47
C TYR A 223 12.78 -13.35 3.29
N ILE A 224 12.83 -12.03 3.56
CA ILE A 224 13.06 -11.03 2.52
C ILE A 224 14.39 -11.29 1.81
N SER A 225 15.48 -11.53 2.55
CA SER A 225 16.80 -11.78 1.97
C SER A 225 16.82 -12.94 0.97
N ASN A 226 15.97 -13.96 1.18
CA ASN A 226 15.88 -15.14 0.35
C ASN A 226 14.84 -15.03 -0.79
N HIS A 227 13.86 -14.15 -0.69
CA HIS A 227 12.71 -14.10 -1.61
C HIS A 227 12.50 -12.77 -2.32
N LYS A 228 13.21 -11.70 -1.88
CA LYS A 228 13.15 -10.41 -2.58
C LYS A 228 13.73 -10.54 -3.96
N ILE A 229 12.94 -10.15 -4.95
CA ILE A 229 13.34 -10.17 -6.35
C ILE A 229 14.15 -8.93 -6.72
N THR A 230 14.76 -8.94 -7.88
CA THR A 230 15.63 -7.87 -8.35
C THR A 230 14.83 -6.78 -9.07
N GLY A 231 15.08 -5.52 -8.73
CA GLY A 231 14.49 -4.36 -9.41
C GLY A 231 15.11 -4.06 -10.76
N HIS A 232 14.39 -3.33 -11.62
CA HIS A 232 14.87 -2.94 -12.95
C HIS A 232 14.55 -1.48 -13.25
N VAL A 233 15.48 -0.80 -13.92
CA VAL A 233 15.30 0.56 -14.42
C VAL A 233 15.68 0.60 -15.90
N ASN A 234 14.79 1.09 -16.75
CA ASN A 234 14.99 1.11 -18.20
C ASN A 234 15.36 -0.27 -18.80
N GLY A 235 14.76 -1.35 -18.29
CA GLY A 235 15.01 -2.72 -18.71
C GLY A 235 16.31 -3.34 -18.20
N MET A 236 17.12 -2.61 -17.44
CA MET A 236 18.37 -3.11 -16.84
C MET A 236 18.19 -3.44 -15.37
N VAL A 237 18.89 -4.47 -14.91
CA VAL A 237 18.92 -4.86 -13.50
C VAL A 237 19.45 -3.69 -12.64
N SER A 238 18.70 -3.34 -11.61
CA SER A 238 19.10 -2.35 -10.61
C SER A 238 20.19 -2.91 -9.69
N LYS A 239 21.17 -2.07 -9.36
CA LYS A 239 22.19 -2.39 -8.36
C LYS A 239 21.77 -2.07 -6.94
N LYS A 240 20.58 -1.48 -6.76
CA LYS A 240 20.03 -1.14 -5.46
C LYS A 240 19.56 -2.40 -4.74
N SER A 241 20.05 -2.63 -3.54
CA SER A 241 19.67 -3.80 -2.73
C SER A 241 18.54 -3.53 -1.73
N TRP A 242 18.41 -2.30 -1.29
CA TRP A 242 17.43 -1.86 -0.30
C TRP A 242 16.96 -0.42 -0.58
N PRO A 243 15.67 -0.09 -0.37
CA PRO A 243 15.20 1.29 -0.50
C PRO A 243 15.76 2.14 0.65
N THR A 244 16.38 3.26 0.33
CA THR A 244 16.92 4.18 1.32
C THR A 244 16.49 5.61 1.03
N SER A 245 15.95 6.28 2.04
CA SER A 245 15.56 7.69 1.98
C SER A 245 16.50 8.59 2.79
N PHE A 246 17.38 7.98 3.58
CA PHE A 246 18.37 8.65 4.42
C PHE A 246 19.73 7.98 4.23
N PRO A 247 20.86 8.74 4.27
CA PRO A 247 22.20 8.19 4.08
C PRO A 247 22.57 7.09 5.09
N GLU A 248 22.06 7.19 6.32
CA GLU A 248 22.31 6.25 7.41
C GLU A 248 21.35 5.06 7.43
N GLN A 249 20.33 5.05 6.57
CA GLN A 249 19.32 4.00 6.56
C GLN A 249 19.87 2.69 6.03
N ASP A 250 19.59 1.62 6.75
CA ASP A 250 19.86 0.24 6.33
C ASP A 250 18.59 -0.61 6.38
N SER A 251 18.74 -1.90 6.13
CA SER A 251 17.62 -2.84 6.11
C SER A 251 16.97 -3.09 7.47
N THR A 252 17.58 -2.67 8.57
CA THR A 252 17.02 -2.85 9.93
C THR A 252 15.93 -1.82 10.27
N TRP A 253 15.90 -0.70 9.54
CA TRP A 253 14.98 0.37 9.81
C TRP A 253 13.53 0.04 9.40
N PHE A 254 12.60 0.40 10.27
CA PHE A 254 11.19 0.44 9.94
C PHE A 254 10.89 1.73 9.16
N ASP A 255 11.00 1.68 7.84
CA ASP A 255 10.66 2.82 6.98
C ASP A 255 9.15 2.86 6.70
N ALA A 256 8.41 3.61 7.53
CA ALA A 256 6.97 3.79 7.41
C ALA A 256 6.53 4.40 6.08
N ALA A 257 7.41 5.13 5.39
CA ALA A 257 7.09 5.87 4.18
C ALA A 257 7.27 5.07 2.88
N GLY A 258 8.14 4.03 2.88
CA GLY A 258 8.46 3.34 1.64
C GLY A 258 9.02 1.92 1.79
N GLY A 259 9.23 1.45 3.01
CA GLY A 259 10.00 0.24 3.29
C GLY A 259 9.21 -1.07 3.37
N LEU A 260 7.89 -1.08 3.18
CA LEU A 260 7.13 -2.32 3.22
C LEU A 260 7.51 -3.25 2.06
N HIS A 261 7.86 -4.48 2.41
CA HIS A 261 8.13 -5.58 1.49
C HIS A 261 6.99 -6.60 1.58
N THR A 262 6.38 -6.94 0.45
CA THR A 262 5.20 -7.81 0.39
C THR A 262 4.91 -8.25 -1.05
N GLU A 263 3.73 -8.85 -1.29
CA GLU A 263 3.22 -9.26 -2.60
C GLU A 263 1.69 -9.05 -2.67
N ALA A 264 1.06 -9.34 -3.83
CA ALA A 264 -0.32 -8.96 -4.09
C ALA A 264 -1.37 -9.71 -3.24
N LEU A 265 -1.15 -10.98 -2.86
CA LEU A 265 -2.10 -11.72 -2.02
C LEU A 265 -2.16 -11.15 -0.60
N ASP A 266 -1.01 -10.92 0.01
CA ASP A 266 -0.93 -10.39 1.37
C ASP A 266 -1.42 -8.94 1.44
N PHE A 267 -1.06 -8.13 0.44
CA PHE A 267 -1.61 -6.78 0.38
C PHE A 267 -3.12 -6.77 0.12
N SER A 268 -3.64 -7.75 -0.65
CA SER A 268 -5.10 -7.93 -0.80
C SER A 268 -5.78 -8.30 0.52
N ALA A 269 -5.14 -9.12 1.36
CA ALA A 269 -5.64 -9.44 2.70
C ALA A 269 -5.75 -8.18 3.57
N PHE A 270 -4.74 -7.28 3.51
CA PHE A 270 -4.79 -5.97 4.13
C PHE A 270 -5.96 -5.12 3.59
N LEU A 271 -6.09 -4.97 2.27
CA LEU A 271 -7.15 -4.15 1.66
C LEU A 271 -8.55 -4.67 2.02
N ILE A 272 -8.75 -5.98 2.02
CA ILE A 272 -10.00 -6.62 2.44
C ILE A 272 -10.29 -6.33 3.91
N GLY A 273 -9.29 -6.48 4.77
CA GLY A 273 -9.38 -6.15 6.20
C GLY A 273 -9.74 -4.68 6.42
N LEU A 274 -9.08 -3.78 5.69
CA LEU A 274 -9.32 -2.34 5.72
C LEU A 274 -10.75 -1.98 5.29
N MET A 275 -11.21 -2.49 4.14
CA MET A 275 -12.57 -2.22 3.63
C MET A 275 -13.65 -2.72 4.60
N LYS A 276 -13.41 -3.85 5.27
CA LYS A 276 -14.32 -4.45 6.28
C LYS A 276 -14.19 -3.80 7.67
N GLY A 277 -13.19 -2.94 7.88
CA GLY A 277 -12.92 -2.34 9.18
C GLY A 277 -12.46 -3.35 10.23
N LYS A 278 -11.75 -4.42 9.81
CA LYS A 278 -11.28 -5.47 10.73
C LYS A 278 -10.23 -4.89 11.68
N GLY A 279 -10.41 -5.05 12.97
CA GLY A 279 -9.39 -4.74 13.98
C GLY A 279 -9.30 -3.27 14.43
N ILE A 280 -10.05 -2.35 13.85
CA ILE A 280 -10.17 -0.95 14.33
C ILE A 280 -11.65 -0.56 14.47
N SER A 281 -11.96 0.42 15.33
CA SER A 281 -13.33 0.89 15.53
C SER A 281 -13.92 1.48 14.24
N LYS A 282 -15.25 1.34 14.08
CA LYS A 282 -15.98 1.87 12.91
C LYS A 282 -15.76 3.37 12.73
N SER A 283 -15.63 4.13 13.82
CA SER A 283 -15.35 5.56 13.77
C SER A 283 -13.99 5.85 13.14
N LEU A 284 -12.95 5.13 13.53
CA LEU A 284 -11.60 5.29 12.96
C LEU A 284 -11.50 4.82 11.50
N VAL A 285 -12.20 3.74 11.13
CA VAL A 285 -12.31 3.36 9.71
C VAL A 285 -12.94 4.50 8.91
N ASN A 286 -14.04 5.07 9.38
CA ASN A 286 -14.69 6.17 8.68
C ASN A 286 -13.81 7.42 8.63
N GLU A 287 -13.06 7.70 9.71
CA GLU A 287 -12.11 8.81 9.74
C GLU A 287 -10.95 8.63 8.75
N MET A 288 -10.47 7.39 8.56
CA MET A 288 -9.42 7.09 7.57
C MET A 288 -9.85 7.43 6.13
N PHE A 289 -11.10 7.12 5.78
CA PHE A 289 -11.65 7.34 4.45
C PHE A 289 -12.30 8.71 4.25
N LYS A 290 -12.43 9.51 5.30
CA LYS A 290 -12.95 10.87 5.24
C LYS A 290 -11.89 11.79 4.67
N GLU A 291 -12.30 12.73 3.79
CA GLU A 291 -11.42 13.76 3.31
C GLU A 291 -10.94 14.66 4.47
N GLN A 292 -9.62 14.72 4.64
CA GLN A 292 -8.93 15.54 5.63
C GLN A 292 -8.44 16.84 5.00
N VAL A 293 -8.10 16.80 3.71
CA VAL A 293 -7.63 17.93 2.92
C VAL A 293 -8.06 17.76 1.46
N ALA A 294 -8.54 18.82 0.85
CA ALA A 294 -8.82 18.89 -0.58
C ALA A 294 -7.51 19.10 -1.35
N LEU A 295 -7.40 18.50 -2.53
CA LEU A 295 -6.24 18.66 -3.40
C LEU A 295 -6.45 19.81 -4.39
N ASP A 296 -5.40 20.60 -4.60
CA ASP A 296 -5.39 21.62 -5.64
C ASP A 296 -5.55 20.96 -7.02
N LYS A 297 -6.42 21.54 -7.86
CA LYS A 297 -6.65 21.09 -9.24
C LYS A 297 -5.41 21.14 -10.14
N LYS A 298 -4.37 21.87 -9.73
CA LYS A 298 -3.07 21.92 -10.40
C LYS A 298 -2.08 20.90 -9.85
N SER A 299 -2.43 20.19 -8.77
CA SER A 299 -1.54 19.19 -8.20
C SER A 299 -1.36 18.01 -9.16
N PRO A 300 -0.17 17.36 -9.16
CA PRO A 300 0.05 16.14 -9.95
C PRO A 300 -0.95 15.03 -9.62
N HIS A 301 -1.37 14.90 -8.37
CA HIS A 301 -2.38 13.93 -7.93
C HIS A 301 -3.72 14.15 -8.64
N TYR A 302 -4.18 15.40 -8.73
CA TYR A 302 -5.41 15.73 -9.45
C TYR A 302 -5.25 15.51 -10.97
N LEU A 303 -4.19 16.06 -11.55
CA LEU A 303 -3.99 16.06 -13.01
C LEU A 303 -3.74 14.66 -13.58
N VAL A 304 -3.01 13.81 -12.85
CA VAL A 304 -2.62 12.47 -13.33
C VAL A 304 -3.64 11.41 -12.92
N ASN A 305 -4.11 11.43 -11.66
CA ASN A 305 -4.96 10.38 -11.12
C ASN A 305 -6.44 10.78 -11.03
N GLY A 306 -6.75 12.07 -11.02
CA GLY A 306 -8.10 12.58 -10.75
C GLY A 306 -8.46 12.60 -9.25
N ASP A 307 -7.45 12.54 -8.37
CA ASP A 307 -7.66 12.60 -6.92
C ASP A 307 -8.11 14.00 -6.51
N THR A 308 -9.23 14.11 -5.79
CA THR A 308 -9.79 15.40 -5.36
C THR A 308 -9.48 15.72 -3.90
N GLY A 309 -9.08 14.74 -3.12
CA GLY A 309 -8.81 14.88 -1.69
C GLY A 309 -7.90 13.78 -1.15
N TRP A 310 -7.52 13.93 0.12
CA TRP A 310 -6.71 12.96 0.83
C TRP A 310 -7.30 12.66 2.21
N GLY A 311 -7.41 11.37 2.54
CA GLY A 311 -7.80 10.88 3.85
C GLY A 311 -6.59 10.64 4.76
N LEU A 312 -6.69 9.68 5.68
CA LEU A 312 -5.54 9.29 6.49
C LEU A 312 -4.73 8.20 5.78
N GLY A 313 -3.70 8.62 5.04
CA GLY A 313 -2.80 7.74 4.29
C GLY A 313 -3.39 7.15 3.00
N ILE A 314 -4.40 7.78 2.42
CA ILE A 314 -5.08 7.28 1.22
C ILE A 314 -5.65 8.44 0.40
N ALA A 315 -5.47 8.41 -0.92
CA ALA A 315 -6.06 9.37 -1.84
C ALA A 315 -7.55 9.07 -2.08
N ILE A 316 -8.32 10.10 -2.43
CA ILE A 316 -9.77 10.05 -2.62
C ILE A 316 -10.11 10.55 -4.03
N ARG A 317 -10.74 9.67 -4.81
CA ARG A 317 -11.17 9.98 -6.17
C ARG A 317 -12.67 9.66 -6.36
N PRO A 318 -13.53 10.66 -6.50
CA PRO A 318 -14.94 10.45 -6.91
C PRO A 318 -15.02 9.92 -8.33
N VAL A 319 -15.91 8.97 -8.56
CA VAL A 319 -16.23 8.40 -9.87
C VAL A 319 -17.75 8.22 -10.02
N SER A 320 -18.26 7.96 -11.22
CA SER A 320 -19.70 7.84 -11.49
C SER A 320 -20.45 6.78 -10.66
N PHE A 321 -19.72 5.75 -10.19
CA PHE A 321 -20.28 4.65 -9.40
C PHE A 321 -19.85 4.67 -7.91
N GLY A 322 -19.39 5.82 -7.40
CA GLY A 322 -19.02 6.00 -5.99
C GLY A 322 -17.66 6.67 -5.80
N THR A 323 -16.89 6.18 -4.84
CA THR A 323 -15.56 6.71 -4.53
C THR A 323 -14.50 5.61 -4.65
N ILE A 324 -13.44 5.89 -5.38
CA ILE A 324 -12.21 5.10 -5.39
C ILE A 324 -11.26 5.68 -4.35
N TYR A 325 -10.67 4.80 -3.57
CA TYR A 325 -9.57 5.10 -2.67
C TYR A 325 -8.32 4.41 -3.19
N GLU A 326 -7.21 5.12 -3.23
CA GLU A 326 -6.03 4.62 -3.91
C GLU A 326 -4.72 5.10 -3.29
N HIS A 327 -3.65 4.39 -3.57
CA HIS A 327 -2.27 4.84 -3.38
C HIS A 327 -1.36 4.15 -4.40
N GLY A 328 -0.38 4.89 -4.90
CA GLY A 328 0.70 4.36 -5.73
C GLY A 328 2.01 4.25 -4.95
N GLY A 329 2.92 3.42 -5.44
CA GLY A 329 4.26 3.27 -4.91
C GLY A 329 5.33 3.41 -5.98
N ASN A 330 6.42 4.11 -5.68
CA ASN A 330 7.55 4.28 -6.59
C ASN A 330 8.86 4.41 -5.80
N ASN A 331 9.69 3.38 -5.86
CA ASN A 331 11.07 3.35 -5.35
C ASN A 331 12.10 3.39 -6.50
N GLY A 332 11.65 3.73 -7.72
CA GLY A 332 12.45 3.75 -8.94
C GLY A 332 12.40 2.41 -9.67
N ASP A 333 13.06 1.43 -9.14
CA ASP A 333 13.20 0.07 -9.68
C ASP A 333 12.11 -0.91 -9.26
N PHE A 334 11.24 -0.50 -8.33
CA PHE A 334 9.98 -1.16 -7.96
C PHE A 334 8.86 -0.14 -7.99
N GLN A 335 7.75 -0.50 -8.61
CA GLN A 335 6.52 0.29 -8.57
C GLN A 335 5.32 -0.58 -8.25
N SER A 336 4.32 0.03 -7.63
CA SER A 336 3.14 -0.66 -7.13
C SER A 336 1.92 0.26 -7.17
N GLY A 337 0.73 -0.29 -6.97
CA GLY A 337 -0.48 0.52 -6.85
C GLY A 337 -1.69 -0.32 -6.46
N PHE A 338 -2.62 0.29 -5.76
CA PHE A 338 -3.93 -0.29 -5.52
C PHE A 338 -5.03 0.74 -5.75
N LYS A 339 -6.21 0.24 -6.11
CA LYS A 339 -7.46 1.01 -6.13
C LYS A 339 -8.56 0.15 -5.53
N ILE A 340 -9.37 0.74 -4.63
CA ILE A 340 -10.49 0.06 -3.99
C ILE A 340 -11.74 0.93 -4.02
N ASN A 341 -12.89 0.28 -4.15
CA ASN A 341 -14.21 0.85 -3.88
C ASN A 341 -14.74 0.19 -2.59
N ARG A 342 -14.80 0.96 -1.51
CA ARG A 342 -15.23 0.44 -0.20
C ARG A 342 -16.70 0.01 -0.20
N ALA A 343 -17.56 0.68 -0.97
CA ALA A 343 -19.01 0.45 -0.93
C ALA A 343 -19.38 -0.94 -1.44
N ASN A 344 -18.74 -1.41 -2.51
CA ASN A 344 -18.96 -2.74 -3.07
C ASN A 344 -17.85 -3.73 -2.74
N GLN A 345 -16.82 -3.30 -1.98
CA GLN A 345 -15.65 -4.10 -1.60
C GLN A 345 -14.90 -4.71 -2.80
N ASN A 346 -14.87 -3.99 -3.92
CA ASN A 346 -14.10 -4.33 -5.10
C ASN A 346 -12.79 -3.56 -5.12
N GLY A 347 -11.75 -4.13 -5.72
CA GLY A 347 -10.46 -3.47 -5.85
C GLY A 347 -9.45 -4.31 -6.59
N TYR A 348 -8.30 -3.73 -6.86
CA TYR A 348 -7.11 -4.43 -7.34
C TYR A 348 -5.85 -3.91 -6.68
N VAL A 349 -4.82 -4.72 -6.71
CA VAL A 349 -3.47 -4.36 -6.30
C VAL A 349 -2.47 -5.02 -7.24
N PHE A 350 -1.37 -4.33 -7.50
CA PHE A 350 -0.25 -4.87 -8.25
C PHE A 350 1.09 -4.42 -7.70
N PHE A 351 2.10 -5.23 -7.97
CA PHE A 351 3.51 -4.94 -7.73
C PHE A 351 4.31 -5.32 -8.96
N THR A 352 5.27 -4.50 -9.35
CA THR A 352 6.22 -4.81 -10.41
C THR A 352 7.64 -4.48 -9.98
N ASN A 353 8.58 -5.25 -10.47
CA ASN A 353 10.00 -5.04 -10.24
C ASN A 353 10.64 -4.18 -11.34
N CYS A 354 9.95 -3.11 -11.75
CA CYS A 354 10.49 -2.15 -12.71
C CYS A 354 9.86 -0.75 -12.61
N ASP A 355 10.41 0.18 -13.39
CA ASP A 355 10.03 1.59 -13.48
C ASP A 355 8.80 1.87 -14.39
N LYS A 356 8.01 0.85 -14.75
CA LYS A 356 6.84 0.98 -15.65
C LYS A 356 5.48 0.83 -14.92
N GLY A 357 5.49 0.69 -13.60
CA GLY A 357 4.26 0.43 -12.85
C GLY A 357 3.21 1.54 -12.95
N ALA A 358 3.60 2.82 -13.01
CA ALA A 358 2.66 3.92 -13.21
C ALA A 358 1.93 3.82 -14.57
N ALA A 359 2.65 3.51 -15.64
CA ALA A 359 2.07 3.30 -16.97
C ALA A 359 1.14 2.06 -16.97
N PHE A 360 1.55 0.98 -16.33
CA PHE A 360 0.73 -0.22 -16.16
C PHE A 360 -0.56 0.09 -15.37
N ASN A 361 -0.45 0.84 -14.25
CA ASN A 361 -1.61 1.24 -13.46
C ASN A 361 -2.66 2.01 -14.27
N ASN A 362 -2.22 2.93 -15.14
CA ASN A 362 -3.13 3.67 -16.02
C ASN A 362 -3.89 2.71 -16.95
N LYS A 363 -3.20 1.75 -17.58
CA LYS A 363 -3.82 0.76 -18.45
C LYS A 363 -4.82 -0.16 -17.71
N ILE A 364 -4.43 -0.66 -16.55
CA ILE A 364 -5.33 -1.48 -15.72
C ILE A 364 -6.54 -0.67 -15.25
N ALA A 365 -6.36 0.59 -14.88
CA ALA A 365 -7.46 1.47 -14.48
C ALA A 365 -8.44 1.74 -15.64
N GLU A 366 -7.96 1.91 -16.88
CA GLU A 366 -8.82 2.02 -18.07
C GLU A 366 -9.74 0.80 -18.22
N LEU A 367 -9.25 -0.41 -17.93
CA LEU A 367 -10.03 -1.64 -18.02
C LEU A 367 -10.99 -1.83 -16.83
N LEU A 368 -10.49 -1.55 -15.61
CA LEU A 368 -11.18 -1.98 -14.38
C LEU A 368 -12.08 -0.90 -13.77
N ILE A 369 -11.93 0.37 -14.15
CA ILE A 369 -12.72 1.49 -13.60
C ILE A 369 -13.73 2.00 -14.62
N ASN A 370 -13.39 2.04 -15.91
CA ASN A 370 -14.26 2.55 -16.97
C ASN A 370 -15.11 1.43 -17.56
#